data_f7e020272a83a560a3631b74bbffb0f9
#
_entry.id   f7e020272a83a560a3631b74bbffb0f9
#
_cell.length_a   1.000
_cell.length_b   1.000
_cell.length_c   1.000
_cell.angle_alpha   90.00
_cell.angle_beta   90.00
_cell.angle_gamma   90.00
#
_symmetry.space_group_name_H-M   'P 1'
#
loop_
_entity.id
_entity.type
_entity.pdbx_description
1 polymer ?
#
loop_
_entity_poly.entity_id
_entity_poly.type
_entity_poly.pdbx_seq_one_letter_code
_entity_poly.pdbx_strand_id
1 'polypeptide(L)'
;MLGIQAQSLFVGSYNIRYDNPDDAKRGNGWAQRCPLICDIINFEEPDIFGTQEAKVHQLGDLTKGLPDYDYIGVGRDDGKQEGEYSAIFYRKDRLTKIRSGNFWLSETPDRPQLGWDAACIRICSWGEFVDKRTQLRFYFFNLHLDHVGKTARRESAKLVLQKIQEIAPPSSPVILTGDFNVDQTDEIFAILSTSGLQDAYTQAERRLAPNGTFNDFDTELKTESRIDHIFVSKAFRVRRYAILTDSYWTEKPQATTQGSGNAPEELKLKKHVRRAPSDHYPVLAKLIYQGK
;
A
#
# COMPACT_ATOMS: atom_id res chain seq x y z
N MET A 1 26.87 -6.55 -27.48
CA MET A 1 25.53 -7.01 -27.09
C MET A 1 25.06 -6.09 -25.98
N LEU A 2 24.14 -5.16 -26.25
CA LEU A 2 23.44 -4.42 -25.21
C LEU A 2 22.58 -5.45 -24.47
N GLY A 3 22.95 -5.78 -23.22
CA GLY A 3 22.16 -6.67 -22.37
C GLY A 3 20.76 -6.11 -22.25
N ILE A 4 19.75 -6.91 -22.61
CA ILE A 4 18.35 -6.58 -22.38
C ILE A 4 18.21 -6.39 -20.88
N GLN A 5 18.15 -5.15 -20.45
CA GLN A 5 17.92 -4.81 -19.05
C GLN A 5 16.54 -5.37 -18.68
N ALA A 6 16.49 -6.31 -17.74
CA ALA A 6 15.24 -6.94 -17.35
C ALA A 6 14.21 -5.85 -16.96
N GLN A 7 13.06 -5.89 -17.65
CA GLN A 7 11.96 -4.96 -17.36
C GLN A 7 11.43 -5.23 -15.96
N SER A 8 11.81 -4.40 -15.00
CA SER A 8 11.46 -4.59 -13.60
C SER A 8 10.71 -3.38 -13.05
N LEU A 9 9.69 -3.66 -12.25
CA LEU A 9 8.97 -2.67 -11.44
C LEU A 9 9.14 -2.98 -9.97
N PHE A 10 9.31 -1.96 -9.14
CA PHE A 10 9.26 -2.06 -7.70
C PHE A 10 7.99 -1.40 -7.22
N VAL A 11 7.09 -2.19 -6.64
CA VAL A 11 5.72 -1.78 -6.34
C VAL A 11 5.40 -1.97 -4.87
N GLY A 12 4.44 -1.20 -4.35
CA GLY A 12 4.06 -1.27 -2.94
C GLY A 12 2.58 -1.04 -2.67
N SER A 13 2.19 -1.33 -1.43
CA SER A 13 0.93 -0.93 -0.81
C SER A 13 1.20 -0.54 0.63
N TYR A 14 0.62 0.56 1.08
CA TYR A 14 0.79 1.05 2.44
C TYR A 14 -0.46 1.75 2.95
N ASN A 15 -1.21 1.10 3.83
CA ASN A 15 -2.21 1.79 4.63
C ASN A 15 -1.48 2.69 5.62
N ILE A 16 -1.57 4.01 5.43
CA ILE A 16 -0.83 5.00 6.21
C ILE A 16 -1.58 5.47 7.47
N ARG A 17 -2.73 4.92 7.74
CA ARG A 17 -3.67 5.31 8.77
C ARG A 17 -4.09 6.77 8.66
N TYR A 18 -5.38 7.05 8.63
CA TYR A 18 -5.89 8.42 8.60
C TYR A 18 -5.48 9.20 9.86
N ASP A 19 -5.46 10.52 9.74
CA ASP A 19 -5.19 11.42 10.87
C ASP A 19 -6.36 11.39 11.84
N ASN A 20 -6.15 10.73 12.99
CA ASN A 20 -7.15 10.48 14.01
C ASN A 20 -6.73 11.14 15.33
N PRO A 21 -7.57 12.02 15.91
CA PRO A 21 -7.27 12.66 17.19
C PRO A 21 -7.01 11.68 18.36
N ASP A 22 -7.65 10.51 18.36
CA ASP A 22 -7.44 9.54 19.42
C ASP A 22 -6.08 8.82 19.29
N ASP A 23 -5.59 8.61 18.07
CA ASP A 23 -4.23 8.14 17.84
C ASP A 23 -3.21 9.18 18.30
N ALA A 24 -3.47 10.47 18.06
CA ALA A 24 -2.61 11.56 18.52
C ALA A 24 -2.50 11.62 20.07
N LYS A 25 -3.60 11.40 20.80
CA LYS A 25 -3.58 11.30 22.27
C LYS A 25 -2.71 10.16 22.79
N ARG A 26 -2.59 9.07 22.01
CA ARG A 26 -1.73 7.91 22.31
C ARG A 26 -0.29 8.10 21.84
N GLY A 27 0.04 9.25 21.25
CA GLY A 27 1.37 9.58 20.73
C GLY A 27 1.65 9.02 19.34
N ASN A 28 0.60 8.64 18.59
CA ASN A 28 0.66 8.14 17.22
C ASN A 28 0.04 9.15 16.24
N GLY A 29 0.13 10.46 16.52
CA GLY A 29 -0.41 11.51 15.68
C GLY A 29 0.28 11.59 14.31
N TRP A 30 -0.44 12.07 13.31
CA TRP A 30 0.05 12.16 11.94
C TRP A 30 1.37 12.92 11.80
N ALA A 31 1.50 14.08 12.45
CA ALA A 31 2.72 14.88 12.41
C ALA A 31 3.97 14.15 12.92
N GLN A 32 3.79 13.17 13.82
CA GLN A 32 4.90 12.35 14.33
C GLN A 32 5.23 11.18 13.37
N ARG A 33 4.23 10.65 12.67
CA ARG A 33 4.35 9.46 11.80
C ARG A 33 4.80 9.79 10.38
N CYS A 34 4.30 10.90 9.84
CA CYS A 34 4.53 11.32 8.46
C CYS A 34 6.02 11.37 8.05
N PRO A 35 6.95 11.93 8.86
CA PRO A 35 8.37 11.96 8.49
C PRO A 35 8.93 10.57 8.20
N LEU A 36 8.70 9.59 9.07
CA LEU A 36 9.22 8.24 8.86
C LEU A 36 8.53 7.52 7.70
N ILE A 37 7.24 7.77 7.48
CA ILE A 37 6.55 7.23 6.29
C ILE A 37 7.25 7.74 5.03
N CYS A 38 7.57 9.03 4.97
CA CYS A 38 8.32 9.61 3.85
C CYS A 38 9.73 9.04 3.75
N ASP A 39 10.44 8.88 4.87
CA ASP A 39 11.79 8.32 4.90
C ASP A 39 11.83 6.89 4.37
N ILE A 40 10.89 6.03 4.78
CA ILE A 40 10.76 4.65 4.26
C ILE A 40 10.56 4.66 2.75
N ILE A 41 9.63 5.49 2.25
CA ILE A 41 9.33 5.56 0.82
C ILE A 41 10.52 6.12 0.03
N ASN A 42 11.18 7.16 0.53
CA ASN A 42 12.37 7.75 -0.12
C ASN A 42 13.56 6.78 -0.09
N PHE A 43 13.69 5.97 0.96
CA PHE A 43 14.78 4.99 1.07
C PHE A 43 14.56 3.77 0.17
N GLU A 44 13.35 3.22 0.15
CA GLU A 44 13.01 2.06 -0.66
C GLU A 44 12.82 2.41 -2.15
N GLU A 45 12.44 3.64 -2.46
CA GLU A 45 12.23 4.14 -3.82
C GLU A 45 11.31 3.24 -4.69
N PRO A 46 10.10 2.86 -4.24
CA PRO A 46 9.18 2.11 -5.09
C PRO A 46 8.82 2.93 -6.34
N ASP A 47 8.80 2.28 -7.52
CA ASP A 47 8.40 2.94 -8.77
C ASP A 47 6.95 3.43 -8.73
N ILE A 48 6.08 2.67 -8.02
CA ILE A 48 4.64 2.95 -7.85
C ILE A 48 4.11 2.23 -6.60
N PHE A 49 3.23 2.89 -5.85
CA PHE A 49 2.59 2.27 -4.69
C PHE A 49 1.20 2.84 -4.43
N GLY A 50 0.33 2.01 -3.86
CA GLY A 50 -0.97 2.42 -3.35
C GLY A 50 -0.90 2.85 -1.89
N THR A 51 -1.69 3.89 -1.52
CA THR A 51 -1.94 4.22 -0.11
C THR A 51 -3.42 4.07 0.21
N GLN A 52 -3.74 3.75 1.45
CA GLN A 52 -5.10 3.70 1.95
C GLN A 52 -5.23 4.63 3.15
N GLU A 53 -6.45 5.06 3.44
CA GLU A 53 -6.86 5.95 4.54
C GLU A 53 -6.36 7.40 4.48
N ALA A 54 -5.54 7.76 3.52
CA ALA A 54 -5.05 9.14 3.42
C ALA A 54 -6.20 10.13 3.26
N LYS A 55 -6.22 11.19 4.08
CA LYS A 55 -7.05 12.38 3.86
C LYS A 55 -6.31 13.40 3.01
N VAL A 56 -7.04 14.36 2.44
CA VAL A 56 -6.45 15.36 1.53
C VAL A 56 -5.25 16.11 2.11
N HIS A 57 -5.28 16.49 3.40
CA HIS A 57 -4.15 17.17 4.05
C HIS A 57 -2.95 16.24 4.22
N GLN A 58 -3.16 14.94 4.51
CA GLN A 58 -2.09 13.95 4.59
C GLN A 58 -1.43 13.73 3.21
N LEU A 59 -2.23 13.70 2.12
CA LEU A 59 -1.68 13.67 0.76
C LEU A 59 -0.83 14.91 0.45
N GLY A 60 -1.27 16.09 0.93
CA GLY A 60 -0.51 17.33 0.82
C GLY A 60 0.85 17.27 1.53
N ASP A 61 0.90 16.66 2.71
CA ASP A 61 2.15 16.48 3.46
C ASP A 61 3.06 15.42 2.82
N LEU A 62 2.47 14.29 2.36
CA LEU A 62 3.21 13.30 1.59
C LEU A 62 3.82 13.89 0.31
N THR A 63 3.07 14.71 -0.43
CA THR A 63 3.59 15.36 -1.65
C THR A 63 4.77 16.27 -1.36
N LYS A 64 4.80 16.95 -0.22
CA LYS A 64 5.96 17.75 0.22
C LYS A 64 7.15 16.86 0.60
N GLY A 65 6.90 15.75 1.32
CA GLY A 65 7.93 14.83 1.78
C GLY A 65 8.46 13.87 0.71
N LEU A 66 7.74 13.72 -0.42
CA LEU A 66 8.03 12.82 -1.53
C LEU A 66 8.14 13.59 -2.85
N PRO A 67 9.12 14.49 -3.01
CA PRO A 67 9.19 15.43 -4.15
C PRO A 67 9.34 14.73 -5.51
N ASP A 68 9.82 13.48 -5.54
CA ASP A 68 10.01 12.71 -6.77
C ASP A 68 8.73 12.00 -7.24
N TYR A 69 7.67 12.02 -6.42
CA TYR A 69 6.40 11.37 -6.72
C TYR A 69 5.33 12.38 -7.11
N ASP A 70 4.37 11.88 -7.87
CA ASP A 70 3.06 12.47 -8.08
C ASP A 70 2.01 11.42 -7.74
N TYR A 71 0.74 11.82 -7.59
CA TYR A 71 -0.30 10.85 -7.25
C TYR A 71 -1.58 11.05 -8.06
N ILE A 72 -2.41 10.02 -8.07
CA ILE A 72 -3.79 10.00 -8.58
C ILE A 72 -4.72 9.45 -7.52
N GLY A 73 -5.98 9.84 -7.59
CA GLY A 73 -7.06 9.44 -6.69
C GLY A 73 -7.93 10.61 -6.32
N VAL A 74 -9.09 10.32 -5.75
CA VAL A 74 -10.06 11.30 -5.25
C VAL A 74 -10.59 10.86 -3.89
N GLY A 75 -11.18 11.78 -3.14
CA GLY A 75 -11.87 11.48 -1.89
C GLY A 75 -13.09 10.59 -2.13
N ARG A 76 -13.26 9.57 -1.31
CA ARG A 76 -14.31 8.55 -1.50
C ARG A 76 -15.72 9.08 -1.29
N ASP A 77 -15.90 10.15 -0.49
CA ASP A 77 -17.22 10.60 -0.06
C ASP A 77 -17.89 11.54 -1.07
N ASP A 78 -17.11 12.28 -1.87
CA ASP A 78 -17.64 13.23 -2.84
C ASP A 78 -17.06 13.10 -4.27
N GLY A 79 -16.08 12.23 -4.44
CA GLY A 79 -15.32 12.07 -5.69
C GLY A 79 -14.39 13.25 -5.99
N LYS A 80 -14.06 14.06 -4.98
CA LYS A 80 -13.16 15.23 -5.05
C LYS A 80 -12.16 15.20 -3.90
N GLN A 81 -12.48 15.81 -2.77
CA GLN A 81 -11.56 15.97 -1.63
C GLN A 81 -12.06 15.41 -0.31
N GLU A 82 -13.35 15.06 -0.21
CA GLU A 82 -13.95 14.57 1.03
C GLU A 82 -13.70 13.07 1.24
N GLY A 83 -13.46 12.71 2.49
CA GLY A 83 -13.23 11.34 2.91
C GLY A 83 -11.78 10.87 2.69
N GLU A 84 -11.60 9.56 2.82
CA GLU A 84 -10.30 8.90 2.62
C GLU A 84 -10.07 8.59 1.15
N TYR A 85 -8.79 8.55 0.78
CA TYR A 85 -8.34 8.19 -0.57
C TYR A 85 -7.76 6.77 -0.59
N SER A 86 -7.95 6.10 -1.71
CA SER A 86 -7.12 4.98 -2.14
C SER A 86 -6.15 5.50 -3.21
N ALA A 87 -5.22 6.37 -2.82
CA ALA A 87 -4.35 7.06 -3.76
C ALA A 87 -3.25 6.14 -4.33
N ILE A 88 -2.79 6.46 -5.54
CA ILE A 88 -1.67 5.78 -6.20
C ILE A 88 -0.56 6.80 -6.42
N PHE A 89 0.57 6.63 -5.75
CA PHE A 89 1.78 7.42 -5.91
C PHE A 89 2.70 6.75 -6.93
N TYR A 90 3.32 7.54 -7.81
CA TYR A 90 4.24 7.04 -8.83
C TYR A 90 5.42 7.99 -9.05
N ARG A 91 6.60 7.43 -9.31
CA ARG A 91 7.81 8.22 -9.58
C ARG A 91 7.69 8.94 -10.92
N LYS A 92 7.82 10.27 -10.89
CA LYS A 92 7.73 11.15 -12.08
C LYS A 92 8.86 10.92 -13.09
N ASP A 93 10.06 10.60 -12.61
CA ASP A 93 11.21 10.31 -13.47
C ASP A 93 11.10 8.95 -14.17
N ARG A 94 10.37 8.02 -13.56
CA ARG A 94 10.25 6.64 -14.01
C ARG A 94 9.02 6.36 -14.85
N LEU A 95 7.87 6.90 -14.48
CA LEU A 95 6.59 6.55 -15.06
C LEU A 95 5.91 7.74 -15.73
N THR A 96 5.22 7.46 -16.82
CA THR A 96 4.27 8.39 -17.46
C THR A 96 2.87 7.86 -17.22
N LYS A 97 2.01 8.64 -16.57
CA LYS A 97 0.57 8.37 -16.47
C LYS A 97 -0.09 8.68 -17.82
N ILE A 98 -0.78 7.71 -18.40
CA ILE A 98 -1.51 7.86 -19.67
C ILE A 98 -2.95 8.28 -19.40
N ARG A 99 -3.64 7.52 -18.54
CA ARG A 99 -4.99 7.82 -18.09
C ARG A 99 -5.21 7.27 -16.70
N SER A 100 -6.22 7.77 -16.01
CA SER A 100 -6.58 7.31 -14.67
C SER A 100 -8.07 7.51 -14.42
N GLY A 101 -8.58 6.87 -13.40
CA GLY A 101 -9.96 7.01 -12.97
C GLY A 101 -10.20 6.37 -11.61
N ASN A 102 -11.44 6.43 -11.20
CA ASN A 102 -11.90 5.86 -9.94
C ASN A 102 -13.25 5.20 -10.16
N PHE A 103 -13.59 4.23 -9.33
CA PHE A 103 -14.93 3.68 -9.25
C PHE A 103 -15.23 3.27 -7.81
N TRP A 104 -16.51 3.39 -7.42
CA TRP A 104 -16.93 3.05 -6.07
C TRP A 104 -17.25 1.57 -5.97
N LEU A 105 -16.93 1.00 -4.81
CA LEU A 105 -17.17 -0.40 -4.50
C LEU A 105 -18.60 -0.56 -3.97
N SER A 106 -19.55 -0.41 -4.89
CA SER A 106 -20.99 -0.47 -4.64
C SER A 106 -21.75 -0.95 -5.88
N GLU A 107 -23.06 -1.11 -5.75
CA GLU A 107 -23.97 -1.45 -6.86
C GLU A 107 -24.03 -0.33 -7.92
N THR A 108 -23.56 0.88 -7.58
CA THR A 108 -23.48 2.03 -8.50
C THR A 108 -22.05 2.58 -8.54
N PRO A 109 -21.13 1.93 -9.29
CA PRO A 109 -19.71 2.22 -9.22
C PRO A 109 -19.27 3.56 -9.84
N ASP A 110 -20.17 4.29 -10.45
CA ASP A 110 -19.94 5.58 -11.12
C ASP A 110 -20.08 6.79 -10.20
N ARG A 111 -20.50 6.61 -8.95
CA ARG A 111 -20.71 7.69 -7.97
C ARG A 111 -20.50 7.26 -6.53
N PRO A 112 -20.22 8.21 -5.60
CA PRO A 112 -20.13 7.93 -4.18
C PRO A 112 -21.42 7.29 -3.67
N GLN A 113 -21.29 6.07 -3.15
CA GLN A 113 -22.40 5.34 -2.53
C GLN A 113 -21.87 4.24 -1.60
N LEU A 114 -22.60 4.00 -0.50
CA LEU A 114 -22.39 2.86 0.36
C LEU A 114 -22.83 1.59 -0.40
N GLY A 115 -21.95 0.61 -0.47
CA GLY A 115 -22.23 -0.65 -1.19
C GLY A 115 -22.66 -1.78 -0.27
N TRP A 116 -23.68 -2.53 -0.65
CA TRP A 116 -24.16 -3.74 0.04
C TRP A 116 -24.32 -3.54 1.56
N ASP A 117 -23.59 -4.34 2.36
CA ASP A 117 -23.55 -4.28 3.84
C ASP A 117 -22.32 -3.52 4.39
N ALA A 118 -21.68 -2.66 3.58
CA ALA A 118 -20.49 -1.91 3.98
C ALA A 118 -20.78 -0.91 5.10
N ALA A 119 -19.83 -0.73 6.01
CA ALA A 119 -19.88 0.29 7.05
C ALA A 119 -19.46 1.68 6.53
N CYS A 120 -18.66 1.74 5.46
CA CYS A 120 -18.15 2.98 4.88
C CYS A 120 -18.23 2.94 3.35
N ILE A 121 -18.31 4.12 2.72
CA ILE A 121 -18.11 4.24 1.27
C ILE A 121 -16.70 3.79 0.94
N ARG A 122 -16.54 2.94 -0.09
CA ARG A 122 -15.26 2.40 -0.53
C ARG A 122 -15.02 2.71 -1.99
N ILE A 123 -13.76 2.93 -2.34
CA ILE A 123 -13.34 3.35 -3.67
C ILE A 123 -12.13 2.55 -4.13
N CYS A 124 -12.04 2.32 -5.43
CA CYS A 124 -10.84 1.83 -6.10
C CYS A 124 -10.34 2.90 -7.06
N SER A 125 -9.09 3.30 -6.94
CA SER A 125 -8.40 4.15 -7.90
C SER A 125 -7.61 3.28 -8.88
N TRP A 126 -7.47 3.73 -10.12
CA TRP A 126 -6.67 3.03 -11.12
C TRP A 126 -5.93 3.99 -12.04
N GLY A 127 -4.83 3.51 -12.61
CA GLY A 127 -4.08 4.22 -13.63
C GLY A 127 -3.45 3.28 -14.65
N GLU A 128 -3.33 3.79 -15.87
CA GLU A 128 -2.54 3.21 -16.94
C GLU A 128 -1.22 3.96 -17.03
N PHE A 129 -0.12 3.23 -16.94
CA PHE A 129 1.23 3.79 -16.89
C PHE A 129 2.13 3.19 -17.97
N VAL A 130 3.12 3.98 -18.38
CA VAL A 130 4.23 3.53 -19.23
C VAL A 130 5.54 3.78 -18.51
N ASP A 131 6.35 2.75 -18.35
CA ASP A 131 7.73 2.87 -17.86
C ASP A 131 8.59 3.54 -18.95
N LYS A 132 9.14 4.71 -18.65
CA LYS A 132 9.95 5.52 -19.57
C LYS A 132 11.22 4.81 -20.04
N ARG A 133 11.77 3.90 -19.23
CA ARG A 133 13.01 3.17 -19.54
C ARG A 133 12.79 1.96 -20.42
N THR A 134 11.70 1.24 -20.18
CA THR A 134 11.46 -0.06 -20.82
C THR A 134 10.31 -0.06 -21.80
N GLN A 135 9.53 1.04 -21.83
CA GLN A 135 8.30 1.19 -22.60
C GLN A 135 7.22 0.16 -22.22
N LEU A 136 7.37 -0.49 -21.06
CA LEU A 136 6.36 -1.37 -20.52
C LEU A 136 5.09 -0.58 -20.20
N ARG A 137 3.98 -0.95 -20.81
CA ARG A 137 2.64 -0.44 -20.47
C ARG A 137 1.96 -1.40 -19.51
N PHE A 138 1.41 -0.88 -18.42
CA PHE A 138 0.74 -1.67 -17.40
C PHE A 138 -0.39 -0.90 -16.73
N TYR A 139 -1.25 -1.62 -16.01
CA TYR A 139 -2.37 -1.07 -15.25
C TYR A 139 -2.15 -1.32 -13.78
N PHE A 140 -2.37 -0.28 -12.98
CA PHE A 140 -2.25 -0.35 -11.51
C PHE A 140 -3.59 0.04 -10.89
N PHE A 141 -4.08 -0.80 -9.99
CA PHE A 141 -5.30 -0.60 -9.22
C PHE A 141 -4.96 -0.58 -7.74
N ASN A 142 -5.63 0.31 -6.99
CA ASN A 142 -5.47 0.38 -5.54
C ASN A 142 -6.82 0.56 -4.87
N LEU A 143 -7.09 -0.23 -3.84
CA LEU A 143 -8.38 -0.27 -3.15
C LEU A 143 -8.21 -0.31 -1.63
N HIS A 144 -9.32 -0.08 -0.93
CA HIS A 144 -9.48 -0.38 0.49
C HIS A 144 -10.88 -1.00 0.66
N LEU A 145 -10.94 -2.31 0.96
CA LEU A 145 -12.20 -3.02 1.15
C LEU A 145 -12.82 -2.67 2.51
N ASP A 146 -14.11 -3.00 2.67
CA ASP A 146 -14.81 -2.70 3.92
C ASP A 146 -14.37 -3.62 5.06
N HIS A 147 -14.20 -3.03 6.25
CA HIS A 147 -13.71 -3.74 7.43
C HIS A 147 -14.81 -4.54 8.16
N VAL A 148 -16.09 -4.30 7.88
CA VAL A 148 -17.25 -4.94 8.52
C VAL A 148 -18.01 -5.84 7.55
N GLY A 149 -18.45 -5.28 6.41
CA GLY A 149 -19.38 -5.91 5.47
C GLY A 149 -18.75 -7.08 4.72
N LYS A 150 -19.11 -8.30 5.04
CA LYS A 150 -18.62 -9.52 4.34
C LYS A 150 -19.13 -9.60 2.91
N THR A 151 -20.42 -9.27 2.69
CA THR A 151 -21.00 -9.21 1.34
C THR A 151 -20.34 -8.12 0.53
N ALA A 152 -20.13 -6.94 1.12
CA ALA A 152 -19.45 -5.83 0.47
C ALA A 152 -18.03 -6.21 0.01
N ARG A 153 -17.24 -6.88 0.85
CA ARG A 153 -15.90 -7.36 0.44
C ARG A 153 -15.97 -8.33 -0.72
N ARG A 154 -16.82 -9.33 -0.65
CA ARG A 154 -16.96 -10.35 -1.70
C ARG A 154 -17.43 -9.76 -3.03
N GLU A 155 -18.48 -8.96 -3.01
CA GLU A 155 -19.03 -8.36 -4.22
C GLU A 155 -18.10 -7.28 -4.78
N SER A 156 -17.39 -6.53 -3.91
CA SER A 156 -16.33 -5.60 -4.32
C SER A 156 -15.20 -6.32 -5.07
N ALA A 157 -14.76 -7.48 -4.60
CA ALA A 157 -13.73 -8.25 -5.28
C ALA A 157 -14.19 -8.67 -6.71
N LYS A 158 -15.43 -9.12 -6.86
CA LYS A 158 -16.01 -9.43 -8.18
C LYS A 158 -16.09 -8.20 -9.08
N LEU A 159 -16.59 -7.08 -8.54
CA LEU A 159 -16.68 -5.80 -9.26
C LEU A 159 -15.29 -5.32 -9.73
N VAL A 160 -14.28 -5.40 -8.87
CA VAL A 160 -12.90 -5.03 -9.23
C VAL A 160 -12.38 -5.88 -10.39
N LEU A 161 -12.63 -7.19 -10.38
CA LEU A 161 -12.26 -8.06 -11.51
C LEU A 161 -12.97 -7.70 -12.80
N GLN A 162 -14.27 -7.41 -12.73
CA GLN A 162 -15.03 -6.93 -13.88
C GLN A 162 -14.45 -5.61 -14.42
N LYS A 163 -14.18 -4.64 -13.53
CA LYS A 163 -13.59 -3.34 -13.90
C LYS A 163 -12.18 -3.49 -14.48
N ILE A 164 -11.36 -4.39 -13.98
CA ILE A 164 -10.06 -4.71 -14.58
C ILE A 164 -10.25 -5.18 -16.03
N GLN A 165 -11.20 -6.06 -16.30
CA GLN A 165 -11.48 -6.55 -17.66
C GLN A 165 -12.03 -5.46 -18.59
N GLU A 166 -12.83 -4.53 -18.07
CA GLU A 166 -13.36 -3.39 -18.84
C GLU A 166 -12.29 -2.34 -19.16
N ILE A 167 -11.35 -2.10 -18.25
CA ILE A 167 -10.37 -1.00 -18.30
C ILE A 167 -9.08 -1.44 -19.00
N ALA A 168 -8.57 -2.62 -18.65
CA ALA A 168 -7.31 -3.14 -19.18
C ALA A 168 -7.57 -4.09 -20.36
N PRO A 169 -6.96 -3.84 -21.54
CA PRO A 169 -7.05 -4.76 -22.67
C PRO A 169 -6.66 -6.20 -22.28
N PRO A 170 -7.21 -7.21 -22.93
CA PRO A 170 -6.84 -8.61 -22.67
C PRO A 170 -5.34 -8.84 -22.68
N SER A 171 -4.85 -9.61 -21.73
CA SER A 171 -3.41 -9.93 -21.56
C SER A 171 -2.52 -8.75 -21.15
N SER A 172 -3.08 -7.59 -20.82
CA SER A 172 -2.31 -6.46 -20.26
C SER A 172 -1.68 -6.84 -18.91
N PRO A 173 -0.47 -6.35 -18.62
CA PRO A 173 0.10 -6.43 -17.30
C PRO A 173 -0.74 -5.65 -16.30
N VAL A 174 -1.23 -6.31 -15.25
CA VAL A 174 -2.09 -5.73 -14.21
C VAL A 174 -1.46 -5.97 -12.84
N ILE A 175 -1.52 -4.94 -12.01
CA ILE A 175 -1.14 -4.96 -10.59
C ILE A 175 -2.33 -4.42 -9.80
N LEU A 176 -2.76 -5.15 -8.77
CA LEU A 176 -3.81 -4.77 -7.85
C LEU A 176 -3.24 -4.76 -6.43
N THR A 177 -3.33 -3.62 -5.77
CA THR A 177 -2.85 -3.43 -4.40
C THR A 177 -3.97 -2.95 -3.49
N GLY A 178 -3.78 -3.06 -2.19
CA GLY A 178 -4.71 -2.46 -1.24
C GLY A 178 -4.68 -3.11 0.13
N ASP A 179 -5.47 -2.52 1.00
CA ASP A 179 -5.95 -3.12 2.23
C ASP A 179 -7.28 -3.84 1.93
N PHE A 180 -7.24 -5.16 1.99
CA PHE A 180 -8.40 -6.01 1.67
C PHE A 180 -9.27 -6.29 2.90
N ASN A 181 -8.81 -5.91 4.09
CA ASN A 181 -9.48 -6.19 5.37
C ASN A 181 -9.86 -7.67 5.56
N VAL A 182 -9.15 -8.55 4.87
CA VAL A 182 -9.23 -10.01 5.01
C VAL A 182 -7.84 -10.61 4.88
N ASP A 183 -7.61 -11.69 5.56
CA ASP A 183 -6.34 -12.41 5.44
C ASP A 183 -6.33 -13.40 4.27
N GLN A 184 -5.20 -14.05 4.09
CA GLN A 184 -4.92 -14.98 2.99
C GLN A 184 -5.78 -16.26 2.99
N THR A 185 -6.64 -16.48 3.98
CA THR A 185 -7.51 -17.68 4.10
C THR A 185 -8.96 -17.38 3.68
N ASP A 186 -9.28 -16.11 3.43
CA ASP A 186 -10.62 -15.69 3.05
C ASP A 186 -10.98 -16.09 1.61
N GLU A 187 -12.29 -16.28 1.34
CA GLU A 187 -12.84 -16.65 0.02
C GLU A 187 -12.46 -15.68 -1.10
N ILE A 188 -12.17 -14.41 -0.77
CA ILE A 188 -11.76 -13.38 -1.72
C ILE A 188 -10.48 -13.80 -2.46
N PHE A 189 -9.55 -14.47 -1.78
CA PHE A 189 -8.35 -15.01 -2.42
C PHE A 189 -8.68 -16.00 -3.54
N ALA A 190 -9.66 -16.86 -3.34
CA ALA A 190 -10.12 -17.78 -4.38
C ALA A 190 -10.75 -17.01 -5.55
N ILE A 191 -11.58 -16.00 -5.26
CA ILE A 191 -12.21 -15.15 -6.28
C ILE A 191 -11.14 -14.45 -7.14
N LEU A 192 -10.15 -13.82 -6.52
CA LEU A 192 -9.07 -13.12 -7.23
C LEU A 192 -8.17 -14.07 -8.02
N SER A 193 -7.84 -15.23 -7.46
CA SER A 193 -6.96 -16.21 -8.11
C SER A 193 -7.58 -16.86 -9.36
N THR A 194 -8.91 -17.07 -9.37
CA THR A 194 -9.62 -17.63 -10.54
C THR A 194 -9.60 -16.71 -11.74
N SER A 195 -9.38 -15.41 -11.56
CA SER A 195 -9.27 -14.41 -12.63
C SER A 195 -7.92 -14.39 -13.34
N GLY A 196 -6.94 -15.14 -12.84
CA GLY A 196 -5.56 -15.13 -13.33
C GLY A 196 -4.63 -14.15 -12.61
N LEU A 197 -5.12 -13.44 -11.58
CA LEU A 197 -4.27 -12.70 -10.66
C LEU A 197 -3.63 -13.64 -9.64
N GLN A 198 -2.39 -13.36 -9.27
CA GLN A 198 -1.58 -14.17 -8.37
C GLN A 198 -1.13 -13.32 -7.18
N ASP A 199 -1.25 -13.84 -5.96
CA ASP A 199 -0.73 -13.18 -4.76
C ASP A 199 0.80 -13.11 -4.83
N ALA A 200 1.35 -11.91 -4.81
CA ALA A 200 2.78 -11.66 -4.92
C ALA A 200 3.57 -12.31 -3.77
N TYR A 201 2.99 -12.44 -2.58
CA TYR A 201 3.64 -13.12 -1.47
C TYR A 201 3.89 -14.60 -1.78
N THR A 202 2.88 -15.30 -2.28
CA THR A 202 2.99 -16.74 -2.59
C THR A 202 3.89 -17.01 -3.78
N GLN A 203 3.93 -16.10 -4.76
CA GLN A 203 4.74 -16.21 -5.96
C GLN A 203 6.20 -15.77 -5.79
N ALA A 204 6.52 -15.08 -4.69
CA ALA A 204 7.84 -14.52 -4.49
C ALA A 204 8.94 -15.60 -4.34
N GLU A 205 10.01 -15.47 -5.12
CA GLU A 205 11.20 -16.32 -5.00
C GLU A 205 11.93 -16.13 -3.67
N ARG A 206 11.87 -14.91 -3.12
CA ARG A 206 12.46 -14.55 -1.83
C ARG A 206 11.53 -13.66 -1.04
N ARG A 207 11.39 -13.91 0.25
CA ARG A 207 10.53 -13.14 1.16
C ARG A 207 11.32 -12.65 2.36
N LEU A 208 11.02 -11.42 2.74
CA LEU A 208 11.35 -10.84 4.04
C LEU A 208 10.02 -10.41 4.65
N ALA A 209 9.41 -11.25 5.45
CA ALA A 209 8.10 -11.03 6.04
C ALA A 209 8.09 -11.54 7.48
N PRO A 210 8.71 -10.79 8.41
CA PRO A 210 8.85 -11.23 9.79
C PRO A 210 7.55 -11.15 10.58
N ASN A 211 6.53 -10.45 10.07
CA ASN A 211 5.21 -10.28 10.67
C ASN A 211 4.13 -10.31 9.59
N GLY A 212 2.86 -10.38 9.98
CA GLY A 212 1.73 -10.00 9.12
C GLY A 212 1.71 -8.50 8.87
N THR A 213 0.63 -7.96 8.29
CA THR A 213 0.62 -6.57 7.83
C THR A 213 -0.04 -5.58 8.79
N PHE A 214 -0.80 -6.03 9.79
CA PHE A 214 -1.46 -5.19 10.79
C PHE A 214 -0.78 -5.30 12.15
N ASN A 215 -0.55 -4.18 12.83
CA ASN A 215 0.15 -4.11 14.12
C ASN A 215 -0.58 -3.32 15.21
N ASP A 216 -1.69 -2.64 14.90
CA ASP A 216 -2.47 -1.81 15.84
C ASP A 216 -1.63 -0.78 16.63
N PHE A 217 -0.58 -0.24 16.03
CA PHE A 217 0.44 0.61 16.67
C PHE A 217 1.22 -0.07 17.81
N ASP A 218 1.09 -1.36 18.00
CA ASP A 218 1.86 -2.13 18.98
C ASP A 218 2.98 -2.91 18.28
N THR A 219 4.21 -2.46 18.51
CA THR A 219 5.41 -3.04 17.86
C THR A 219 5.84 -4.39 18.47
N GLU A 220 5.17 -4.84 19.53
CA GLU A 220 5.42 -6.13 20.18
C GLU A 220 4.46 -7.23 19.66
N LEU A 221 3.39 -6.84 18.96
CA LEU A 221 2.45 -7.81 18.38
C LEU A 221 3.03 -8.50 17.14
N LYS A 222 2.76 -9.79 17.05
CA LYS A 222 3.05 -10.60 15.88
C LYS A 222 1.81 -11.36 15.42
N THR A 223 1.58 -11.36 14.11
CA THR A 223 0.53 -12.16 13.46
C THR A 223 1.07 -12.80 12.19
N GLU A 224 0.44 -13.86 11.74
CA GLU A 224 0.68 -14.44 10.41
C GLU A 224 -0.35 -13.94 9.38
N SER A 225 -1.38 -13.20 9.82
CA SER A 225 -2.42 -12.64 8.95
C SER A 225 -1.90 -11.45 8.18
N ARG A 226 -2.05 -11.49 6.86
CA ARG A 226 -1.77 -10.39 5.94
C ARG A 226 -3.10 -9.87 5.42
N ILE A 227 -3.43 -8.62 5.67
CA ILE A 227 -4.64 -7.97 5.16
C ILE A 227 -4.34 -6.94 4.08
N ASP A 228 -3.07 -6.57 3.93
CA ASP A 228 -2.54 -5.76 2.83
C ASP A 228 -1.90 -6.68 1.79
N HIS A 229 -2.32 -6.56 0.54
CA HIS A 229 -1.92 -7.50 -0.50
C HIS A 229 -1.48 -6.81 -1.79
N ILE A 230 -0.63 -7.49 -2.53
CA ILE A 230 -0.25 -7.18 -3.90
C ILE A 230 -0.60 -8.39 -4.76
N PHE A 231 -1.54 -8.23 -5.68
CA PHE A 231 -1.85 -9.22 -6.69
C PHE A 231 -1.29 -8.78 -8.05
N VAL A 232 -0.77 -9.71 -8.80
CA VAL A 232 -0.18 -9.44 -10.12
C VAL A 232 -0.70 -10.42 -11.17
N SER A 233 -0.86 -9.96 -12.41
CA SER A 233 -1.15 -10.84 -13.53
C SER A 233 0.05 -11.74 -13.87
N LYS A 234 -0.19 -12.83 -14.60
CA LYS A 234 0.84 -13.78 -15.05
C LYS A 234 1.94 -13.15 -15.92
N ALA A 235 1.76 -11.90 -16.35
CA ALA A 235 2.78 -11.14 -17.06
C ALA A 235 4.01 -10.84 -16.18
N PHE A 236 3.88 -10.96 -14.86
CA PHE A 236 4.96 -10.68 -13.90
C PHE A 236 5.41 -11.94 -13.19
N ARG A 237 6.72 -12.06 -13.03
CA ARG A 237 7.37 -12.94 -12.06
C ARG A 237 7.75 -12.12 -10.84
N VAL A 238 7.47 -12.62 -9.64
CA VAL A 238 7.78 -11.92 -8.40
C VAL A 238 9.16 -12.34 -7.90
N ARG A 239 10.13 -11.45 -8.04
CA ARG A 239 11.52 -11.71 -7.63
C ARG A 239 11.71 -11.71 -6.13
N ARG A 240 11.09 -10.75 -5.45
CA ARG A 240 11.13 -10.63 -3.98
C ARG A 240 9.88 -9.91 -3.47
N TYR A 241 9.53 -10.21 -2.24
CA TYR A 241 8.44 -9.59 -1.50
C TYR A 241 8.91 -9.27 -0.08
N ALA A 242 8.48 -8.14 0.46
CA ALA A 242 8.79 -7.75 1.83
C ALA A 242 7.56 -7.16 2.52
N ILE A 243 7.47 -7.41 3.83
CA ILE A 243 6.67 -6.66 4.80
C ILE A 243 7.69 -5.91 5.66
N LEU A 244 7.71 -4.58 5.58
CA LEU A 244 8.70 -3.78 6.29
C LEU A 244 8.16 -3.45 7.68
N THR A 245 8.90 -3.84 8.71
CA THR A 245 8.51 -3.63 10.12
C THR A 245 9.29 -2.51 10.78
N ASP A 246 9.57 -1.46 10.01
CA ASP A 246 10.31 -0.29 10.45
C ASP A 246 9.56 0.43 11.57
N SER A 247 10.32 1.05 12.44
CA SER A 247 9.81 1.72 13.62
C SER A 247 10.69 2.91 13.97
N TYR A 248 10.15 3.86 14.70
CA TYR A 248 10.88 5.02 15.20
C TYR A 248 10.83 5.09 16.74
N TRP A 249 11.64 5.99 17.27
CA TRP A 249 11.83 6.12 18.69
C TRP A 249 11.43 7.51 19.16
N THR A 250 10.56 7.57 20.19
CA THR A 250 10.21 8.81 20.87
C THR A 250 10.84 8.84 22.24
N GLU A 251 11.20 10.02 22.73
CA GLU A 251 11.77 10.16 24.07
C GLU A 251 10.82 9.64 25.15
N LYS A 252 11.37 8.90 26.10
CA LYS A 252 10.64 8.49 27.28
C LYS A 252 10.89 9.54 28.38
N PRO A 253 9.87 10.24 28.89
CA PRO A 253 10.06 11.14 30.01
C PRO A 253 10.75 10.40 31.17
N GLN A 254 11.76 11.00 31.78
CA GLN A 254 12.51 10.48 32.92
C GLN A 254 13.42 9.24 32.63
N ALA A 255 13.83 9.01 31.39
CA ALA A 255 14.75 7.93 31.10
C ALA A 255 16.16 8.21 31.61
N THR A 256 16.63 7.46 32.59
CA THR A 256 18.03 7.47 33.01
C THR A 256 18.92 6.86 31.91
N THR A 257 20.08 7.49 31.67
CA THR A 257 21.13 6.92 30.83
C THR A 257 21.66 5.65 31.49
N GLN A 258 21.66 4.53 30.80
CA GLN A 258 22.20 3.27 31.31
C GLN A 258 23.28 2.82 30.33
N GLY A 259 24.53 2.92 30.76
CA GLY A 259 25.67 2.31 30.05
C GLY A 259 25.70 0.81 30.32
N SER A 260 26.14 0.01 29.36
CA SER A 260 26.52 -1.38 29.59
C SER A 260 28.01 -1.45 29.92
N GLY A 261 28.42 -2.28 30.86
CA GLY A 261 29.82 -2.43 31.23
C GLY A 261 30.76 -2.87 30.08
N ASN A 262 30.20 -3.27 28.94
CA ASN A 262 30.93 -3.70 27.73
C ASN A 262 30.83 -2.67 26.57
N ALA A 263 30.27 -1.50 26.81
CA ALA A 263 30.15 -0.44 25.78
C ALA A 263 31.30 0.57 25.94
N PRO A 264 31.76 1.20 24.84
CA PRO A 264 32.69 2.32 24.91
C PRO A 264 32.13 3.46 25.78
N GLU A 265 32.98 4.14 26.56
CA GLU A 265 32.55 5.21 27.47
C GLU A 265 31.86 6.39 26.77
N GLU A 266 32.22 6.61 25.50
CA GLU A 266 31.65 7.66 24.66
C GLU A 266 30.17 7.36 24.25
N LEU A 267 29.75 6.10 24.33
CA LEU A 267 28.41 5.69 23.93
C LEU A 267 27.37 6.06 24.98
N LYS A 268 26.47 6.96 24.62
CA LYS A 268 25.36 7.40 25.47
C LYS A 268 24.07 6.71 25.04
N LEU A 269 23.62 5.70 25.79
CA LEU A 269 22.37 4.99 25.57
C LEU A 269 21.25 5.62 26.37
N LYS A 270 20.11 5.91 25.73
CA LYS A 270 18.89 6.41 26.35
C LYS A 270 17.73 5.46 26.07
N LYS A 271 16.85 5.31 27.06
CA LYS A 271 15.59 4.57 26.86
C LYS A 271 14.59 5.42 26.09
N HIS A 272 13.98 4.83 25.08
CA HIS A 272 12.95 5.44 24.25
C HIS A 272 11.73 4.53 24.19
N VAL A 273 10.62 5.07 23.71
CA VAL A 273 9.42 4.30 23.33
C VAL A 273 9.52 3.99 21.84
N ARG A 274 9.47 2.73 21.48
CA ARG A 274 9.39 2.28 20.10
C ARG A 274 7.97 2.47 19.56
N ARG A 275 7.82 3.00 18.36
CA ARG A 275 6.54 3.29 17.72
C ARG A 275 6.53 2.85 16.26
N ALA A 276 5.38 2.38 15.78
CA ALA A 276 5.16 2.13 14.38
C ALA A 276 4.67 3.39 13.65
N PRO A 277 5.08 3.64 12.39
CA PRO A 277 4.65 4.81 11.62
C PRO A 277 3.20 4.72 11.13
N SER A 278 2.62 3.52 11.11
CA SER A 278 1.20 3.23 10.88
C SER A 278 0.80 2.01 11.69
N ASP A 279 -0.49 1.79 11.90
CA ASP A 279 -1.04 0.54 12.43
C ASP A 279 -0.97 -0.62 11.42
N HIS A 280 -0.54 -0.33 10.19
CA HIS A 280 -0.17 -1.30 9.17
C HIS A 280 1.33 -1.21 8.82
N TYR A 281 1.89 -2.32 8.37
CA TYR A 281 3.22 -2.37 7.78
C TYR A 281 3.14 -2.29 6.25
N PRO A 282 4.02 -1.51 5.59
CA PRO A 282 4.05 -1.47 4.14
C PRO A 282 4.48 -2.81 3.53
N VAL A 283 3.86 -3.17 2.43
CA VAL A 283 4.22 -4.34 1.63
C VAL A 283 4.83 -3.90 0.31
N LEU A 284 5.95 -4.51 -0.06
CA LEU A 284 6.71 -4.20 -1.27
C LEU A 284 7.00 -5.46 -2.09
N ALA A 285 6.97 -5.33 -3.41
CA ALA A 285 7.32 -6.43 -4.31
C ALA A 285 8.17 -5.95 -5.50
N LYS A 286 9.26 -6.68 -5.78
CA LYS A 286 10.05 -6.49 -7.00
C LYS A 286 9.54 -7.46 -8.07
N LEU A 287 8.96 -6.90 -9.10
CA LEU A 287 8.36 -7.59 -10.23
C LEU A 287 9.31 -7.59 -11.42
N ILE A 288 9.34 -8.70 -12.15
CA ILE A 288 10.05 -8.82 -13.44
C ILE A 288 8.99 -9.11 -14.50
N TYR A 289 8.88 -8.24 -15.47
CA TYR A 289 8.02 -8.48 -16.65
C TYR A 289 8.62 -9.58 -17.50
N GLN A 290 7.80 -10.59 -17.85
CA GLN A 290 8.28 -11.77 -18.57
C GLN A 290 8.22 -11.62 -20.08
N GLY A 291 7.55 -10.57 -20.60
CA GLY A 291 7.32 -10.45 -22.03
C GLY A 291 6.42 -11.59 -22.56
N LYS A 292 5.86 -11.40 -23.75
CA LYS A 292 5.43 -12.51 -24.59
C LYS A 292 6.54 -12.82 -25.58
#